data_e26977ba77f0975e6b927e393dcc630e
#
_entry.id   e26977ba77f0975e6b927e393dcc630e
#
_cell.length_a   1.000
_cell.length_b   1.000
_cell.length_c   1.000
_cell.angle_alpha   90.00
_cell.angle_beta   90.00
_cell.angle_gamma   90.00
#
_symmetry.space_group_name_H-M   'P 1'
#
loop_
_entity.id
_entity.type
_entity.pdbx_description
1 polymer ?
#
loop_
_entity_poly.entity_id
_entity_poly.type
_entity_poly.pdbx_seq_one_letter_code
_entity_poly.pdbx_strand_id
1 'polypeptide(L)'
;MSTRPPVLPLDHIVRDHLPQAQWMVGGAFRFDRHLMLLLNFLSTYFPPRAVGCVTGAPPCAWSLDMFGQRAALTMARCEALLAAYAQHQIGVTLMFDNPSIAPDALQDEFGHWLVQRLMEQNPTGRNKVCVASDELAAAIRQRQPNAPIICHANRLVLGSEKRTPSFYEKLEEIYQLIMLHPRDAVTPSLYTQLRHPERYAVVLNDPTPRNYPSRRELLTLLSRMRRAPWDYTLRQAREGMTSRTGLYAMENSGNLTMQEQQALYACGVRHFIVQDFHFRSEITLLWDTFYLLLSTQPEYSNKAALLASAALAHIREAQDRLPSGLNLFQFTED
;
A
#
# COMPACT_ATOMS: atom_id res chain seq x y z
N MET A 1 -32.01 -25.01 4.09
CA MET A 1 -32.01 -24.52 2.69
C MET A 1 -31.01 -23.39 2.62
N SER A 2 -29.82 -23.64 2.06
CA SER A 2 -28.78 -22.63 1.87
C SER A 2 -29.12 -21.84 0.62
N THR A 3 -29.73 -20.68 0.78
CA THR A 3 -29.89 -19.73 -0.31
C THR A 3 -28.52 -19.10 -0.56
N ARG A 4 -27.81 -19.58 -1.59
CA ARG A 4 -26.65 -18.85 -2.12
C ARG A 4 -27.11 -17.41 -2.40
N PRO A 5 -26.34 -16.40 -1.96
CA PRO A 5 -26.63 -15.01 -2.34
C PRO A 5 -26.69 -14.94 -3.87
N PRO A 6 -27.56 -14.10 -4.42
CA PRO A 6 -27.67 -13.96 -5.87
C PRO A 6 -26.30 -13.60 -6.44
N VAL A 7 -25.83 -14.40 -7.39
CA VAL A 7 -24.63 -14.10 -8.16
C VAL A 7 -24.93 -12.81 -8.94
N LEU A 8 -24.38 -11.71 -8.48
CA LEU A 8 -24.49 -10.44 -9.21
C LEU A 8 -23.75 -10.61 -10.54
N PRO A 9 -24.28 -10.12 -11.67
CA PRO A 9 -23.62 -10.21 -12.97
C PRO A 9 -22.44 -9.24 -13.05
N LEU A 10 -21.44 -9.46 -12.17
CA LEU A 10 -20.26 -8.62 -12.00
C LEU A 10 -19.10 -9.11 -12.87
N ASP A 11 -19.20 -10.31 -13.42
CA ASP A 11 -18.15 -10.96 -14.19
C ASP A 11 -17.66 -10.12 -15.38
N HIS A 12 -18.54 -9.33 -16.00
CA HIS A 12 -18.17 -8.49 -17.14
C HIS A 12 -17.46 -7.20 -16.73
N ILE A 13 -17.72 -6.67 -15.51
CA ILE A 13 -17.29 -5.34 -15.10
C ILE A 13 -15.83 -5.31 -14.70
N VAL A 14 -15.39 -6.39 -14.07
CA VAL A 14 -14.04 -6.47 -13.49
C VAL A 14 -13.03 -7.02 -14.48
N ARG A 15 -13.47 -7.89 -15.41
CA ARG A 15 -12.59 -8.48 -16.40
C ARG A 15 -12.11 -7.49 -17.46
N ASP A 16 -12.94 -6.50 -17.78
CA ASP A 16 -12.63 -5.53 -18.84
C ASP A 16 -11.86 -4.31 -18.33
N HIS A 17 -11.74 -4.16 -16.99
CA HIS A 17 -11.04 -3.04 -16.41
C HIS A 17 -9.58 -3.38 -16.13
N LEU A 18 -8.68 -2.77 -16.90
CA LEU A 18 -7.22 -2.94 -16.77
C LEU A 18 -6.81 -4.42 -16.61
N PRO A 19 -7.10 -5.30 -17.58
CA PRO A 19 -7.06 -6.76 -17.40
C PRO A 19 -5.69 -7.33 -17.06
N GLN A 20 -4.61 -6.59 -17.33
CA GLN A 20 -3.22 -6.96 -17.00
C GLN A 20 -2.68 -6.21 -15.78
N ALA A 21 -3.50 -5.40 -15.12
CA ALA A 21 -3.08 -4.67 -13.93
C ALA A 21 -2.78 -5.64 -12.78
N GLN A 22 -1.73 -5.32 -12.04
CA GLN A 22 -1.33 -6.01 -10.82
C GLN A 22 -1.61 -5.08 -9.65
N TRP A 23 -2.57 -5.50 -8.84
CA TRP A 23 -3.02 -4.71 -7.70
C TRP A 23 -2.29 -5.11 -6.43
N MET A 24 -1.82 -4.12 -5.69
CA MET A 24 -1.24 -4.27 -4.36
C MET A 24 -2.13 -3.54 -3.37
N VAL A 25 -2.61 -4.22 -2.34
CA VAL A 25 -3.55 -3.67 -1.36
C VAL A 25 -2.88 -3.54 0.00
N GLY A 26 -2.96 -2.34 0.59
CA GLY A 26 -2.40 -2.01 1.89
C GLY A 26 -3.10 -2.70 3.06
N GLY A 27 -2.49 -2.62 4.25
CA GLY A 27 -3.08 -3.11 5.48
C GLY A 27 -2.62 -4.49 5.95
N ALA A 28 -1.58 -5.07 5.33
CA ALA A 28 -1.10 -6.43 5.61
C ALA A 28 -0.82 -6.73 7.10
N PHE A 29 -0.37 -5.73 7.86
CA PHE A 29 -0.03 -5.87 9.29
C PHE A 29 -0.97 -5.09 10.21
N ARG A 30 -2.05 -4.54 9.68
CA ARG A 30 -3.01 -3.73 10.43
C ARG A 30 -4.42 -4.29 10.34
N PHE A 31 -4.83 -4.70 9.15
CA PHE A 31 -6.18 -5.16 8.84
C PHE A 31 -6.20 -6.61 8.32
N ASP A 32 -5.26 -7.43 8.78
CA ASP A 32 -4.96 -8.75 8.23
C ASP A 32 -6.21 -9.64 8.06
N ARG A 33 -7.10 -9.69 9.06
CA ARG A 33 -8.31 -10.53 9.00
C ARG A 33 -9.27 -10.07 7.91
N HIS A 34 -9.57 -8.76 7.89
CA HIS A 34 -10.48 -8.18 6.90
C HIS A 34 -9.86 -8.21 5.51
N LEU A 35 -8.55 -8.01 5.43
CA LEU A 35 -7.83 -8.09 4.18
C LEU A 35 -7.89 -9.51 3.59
N MET A 36 -7.72 -10.56 4.40
CA MET A 36 -7.86 -11.95 3.96
C MET A 36 -9.27 -12.26 3.45
N LEU A 37 -10.30 -11.81 4.15
CA LEU A 37 -11.68 -11.97 3.71
C LEU A 37 -11.98 -11.20 2.43
N LEU A 38 -11.45 -9.98 2.32
CA LEU A 38 -11.56 -9.15 1.12
C LEU A 38 -10.89 -9.83 -0.08
N LEU A 39 -9.67 -10.33 0.08
CA LEU A 39 -8.93 -11.01 -0.98
C LEU A 39 -9.63 -12.29 -1.44
N ASN A 40 -10.21 -13.04 -0.52
CA ASN A 40 -11.02 -14.21 -0.85
C ASN A 40 -12.26 -13.83 -1.64
N PHE A 41 -12.95 -12.77 -1.24
CA PHE A 41 -14.08 -12.23 -1.99
C PHE A 41 -13.65 -11.74 -3.38
N LEU A 42 -12.56 -10.98 -3.48
CA LEU A 42 -12.06 -10.46 -4.73
C LEU A 42 -11.62 -11.57 -5.70
N SER A 43 -11.08 -12.68 -5.19
CA SER A 43 -10.68 -13.82 -6.03
C SER A 43 -11.85 -14.45 -6.78
N THR A 44 -13.08 -14.21 -6.34
CA THR A 44 -14.32 -14.69 -7.01
C THR A 44 -14.65 -13.84 -8.23
N TYR A 45 -14.30 -12.55 -8.21
CA TYR A 45 -14.73 -11.58 -9.23
C TYR A 45 -13.59 -11.08 -10.11
N PHE A 46 -12.35 -11.14 -9.63
CA PHE A 46 -11.17 -10.68 -10.37
C PHE A 46 -10.44 -11.85 -11.06
N PRO A 47 -9.73 -11.59 -12.14
CA PRO A 47 -8.88 -12.61 -12.74
C PRO A 47 -7.94 -13.20 -11.69
N PRO A 48 -7.67 -14.51 -11.74
CA PRO A 48 -6.67 -15.12 -10.86
C PRO A 48 -5.38 -14.30 -10.92
N ARG A 49 -4.88 -13.87 -9.75
CA ARG A 49 -3.65 -13.05 -9.59
C ARG A 49 -3.77 -11.55 -9.85
N ALA A 50 -4.93 -10.98 -10.17
CA ALA A 50 -5.08 -9.52 -10.27
C ALA A 50 -4.68 -8.85 -8.93
N VAL A 51 -5.18 -9.35 -7.79
CA VAL A 51 -4.71 -8.96 -6.45
C VAL A 51 -3.78 -10.06 -5.94
N GLY A 52 -2.55 -10.01 -6.35
CA GLY A 52 -1.56 -11.04 -5.99
C GLY A 52 -0.63 -10.65 -4.85
N CYS A 53 -0.75 -9.44 -4.33
CA CYS A 53 0.16 -8.92 -3.31
C CYS A 53 -0.55 -7.99 -2.34
N VAL A 54 -0.21 -8.11 -1.06
CA VAL A 54 -0.59 -7.17 -0.01
C VAL A 54 0.61 -6.34 0.42
N THR A 55 0.37 -5.12 0.90
CA THR A 55 1.45 -4.22 1.30
C THR A 55 1.28 -3.76 2.74
N GLY A 56 2.40 -3.48 3.39
CA GLY A 56 2.44 -2.93 4.74
C GLY A 56 3.73 -3.29 5.46
N ALA A 57 3.93 -2.74 6.63
CA ALA A 57 4.98 -3.14 7.55
C ALA A 57 4.51 -2.89 8.99
N PRO A 58 4.94 -3.70 9.96
CA PRO A 58 4.78 -3.37 11.36
C PRO A 58 5.63 -2.14 11.71
N PRO A 59 5.31 -1.43 12.80
CA PRO A 59 6.14 -0.34 13.29
C PRO A 59 7.57 -0.82 13.59
N CYS A 60 8.55 -0.27 12.88
CA CYS A 60 9.98 -0.49 13.09
C CYS A 60 10.76 0.79 12.75
N ALA A 61 12.07 0.81 12.93
CA ALA A 61 12.89 1.98 12.63
C ALA A 61 12.81 2.43 11.15
N TRP A 62 12.49 1.50 10.25
CA TRP A 62 12.44 1.71 8.81
C TRP A 62 11.07 2.14 8.28
N SER A 63 10.02 2.06 9.09
CA SER A 63 8.67 2.47 8.70
C SER A 63 8.25 3.76 9.39
N LEU A 64 7.62 4.65 8.62
CA LEU A 64 6.90 5.79 9.17
C LEU A 64 5.54 5.31 9.67
N ASP A 65 5.17 5.69 10.86
CA ASP A 65 3.79 5.61 11.30
C ASP A 65 3.14 6.97 11.12
N MET A 66 2.76 7.26 9.88
CA MET A 66 2.28 8.58 9.48
C MET A 66 1.11 9.06 10.33
N PHE A 67 0.29 8.12 10.83
CA PHE A 67 -0.91 8.44 11.59
C PHE A 67 -0.85 8.05 13.07
N GLY A 68 0.27 7.46 13.53
CA GLY A 68 0.44 7.02 14.92
C GLY A 68 -0.54 5.93 15.37
N GLN A 69 -1.06 5.16 14.43
CA GLN A 69 -2.16 4.21 14.68
C GLN A 69 -1.73 2.74 14.59
N ARG A 70 -0.46 2.46 14.27
CA ARG A 70 0.00 1.08 14.16
C ARG A 70 0.39 0.56 15.55
N ALA A 71 -0.31 -0.46 16.00
CA ALA A 71 0.09 -1.19 17.19
C ALA A 71 1.41 -1.94 16.94
N ALA A 72 2.28 -1.99 17.95
CA ALA A 72 3.45 -2.84 17.90
C ALA A 72 3.02 -4.31 17.80
N LEU A 73 3.62 -5.03 16.85
CA LEU A 73 3.39 -6.46 16.69
C LEU A 73 4.57 -7.25 17.24
N THR A 74 4.26 -8.37 17.88
CA THR A 74 5.31 -9.31 18.28
C THR A 74 5.88 -10.04 17.07
N MET A 75 7.13 -10.53 17.18
CA MET A 75 7.75 -11.35 16.13
C MET A 75 6.89 -12.55 15.79
N ALA A 76 6.36 -13.25 16.79
CA ALA A 76 5.48 -14.40 16.60
C ALA A 76 4.21 -14.04 15.80
N ARG A 77 3.62 -12.86 16.04
CA ARG A 77 2.45 -12.40 15.28
C ARG A 77 2.82 -12.07 13.84
N CYS A 78 3.96 -11.41 13.61
CA CYS A 78 4.44 -11.13 12.25
C CYS A 78 4.70 -12.42 11.47
N GLU A 79 5.34 -13.40 12.09
CA GLU A 79 5.60 -14.71 11.50
C GLU A 79 4.30 -15.44 11.13
N ALA A 80 3.33 -15.47 12.04
CA ALA A 80 2.01 -16.05 11.78
C ALA A 80 1.28 -15.39 10.61
N LEU A 81 1.39 -14.07 10.47
CA LEU A 81 0.80 -13.33 9.35
C LEU A 81 1.48 -13.68 8.02
N LEU A 82 2.81 -13.69 7.98
CA LEU A 82 3.56 -14.07 6.79
C LEU A 82 3.23 -15.50 6.36
N ALA A 83 3.17 -16.44 7.32
CA ALA A 83 2.79 -17.82 7.06
C ALA A 83 1.36 -17.94 6.50
N ALA A 84 0.41 -17.18 7.05
CA ALA A 84 -0.97 -17.17 6.56
C ALA A 84 -1.03 -16.66 5.10
N TYR A 85 -0.34 -15.56 4.76
CA TYR A 85 -0.29 -15.07 3.39
C TYR A 85 0.37 -16.09 2.45
N ALA A 86 1.47 -16.71 2.86
CA ALA A 86 2.15 -17.74 2.09
C ALA A 86 1.23 -18.95 1.82
N GLN A 87 0.49 -19.42 2.84
CA GLN A 87 -0.48 -20.52 2.72
C GLN A 87 -1.58 -20.20 1.69
N HIS A 88 -2.02 -18.97 1.63
CA HIS A 88 -3.02 -18.50 0.66
C HIS A 88 -2.41 -18.06 -0.68
N GLN A 89 -1.12 -18.29 -0.89
CA GLN A 89 -0.39 -17.90 -2.11
C GLN A 89 -0.46 -16.40 -2.44
N ILE A 90 -0.56 -15.58 -1.41
CA ILE A 90 -0.59 -14.11 -1.50
C ILE A 90 0.83 -13.60 -1.27
N GLY A 91 1.34 -12.79 -2.19
CA GLY A 91 2.62 -12.11 -2.01
C GLY A 91 2.50 -10.99 -0.96
N VAL A 92 3.59 -10.72 -0.27
CA VAL A 92 3.69 -9.60 0.68
C VAL A 92 4.78 -8.64 0.23
N THR A 93 4.48 -7.35 0.20
CA THR A 93 5.47 -6.29 0.03
C THR A 93 5.63 -5.55 1.35
N LEU A 94 6.78 -5.73 2.01
CA LEU A 94 7.11 -4.93 3.20
C LEU A 94 7.36 -3.48 2.79
N MET A 95 6.63 -2.54 3.40
CA MET A 95 6.68 -1.11 3.08
C MET A 95 7.50 -0.36 4.12
N PHE A 96 8.79 -0.18 3.86
CA PHE A 96 9.70 0.62 4.68
C PHE A 96 9.80 2.02 4.10
N ASP A 97 8.85 2.84 4.45
CA ASP A 97 8.55 4.14 3.87
C ASP A 97 9.30 5.32 4.53
N ASN A 98 10.21 5.05 5.49
CA ASN A 98 11.05 6.06 6.12
C ASN A 98 12.23 6.45 5.19
N PRO A 99 12.25 7.68 4.66
CA PRO A 99 13.31 8.10 3.75
C PRO A 99 14.56 8.66 4.45
N SER A 100 14.54 8.79 5.78
CA SER A 100 15.65 9.35 6.56
C SER A 100 15.93 8.47 7.77
N ILE A 101 16.67 7.39 7.54
CA ILE A 101 17.04 6.41 8.56
C ILE A 101 18.39 6.81 9.15
N ALA A 102 18.50 6.78 10.48
CA ALA A 102 19.78 7.01 11.15
C ALA A 102 20.73 5.82 10.89
N PRO A 103 22.06 6.04 10.84
CA PRO A 103 23.02 4.97 10.52
C PRO A 103 22.94 3.76 11.46
N ASP A 104 22.71 3.97 12.75
CA ASP A 104 22.51 2.92 13.75
C ASP A 104 21.21 2.15 13.52
N ALA A 105 20.17 2.82 13.08
CA ALA A 105 18.87 2.21 12.76
C ALA A 105 18.89 1.36 11.48
N LEU A 106 19.91 1.48 10.62
CA LEU A 106 20.11 0.56 9.49
C LEU A 106 20.37 -0.88 9.94
N GLN A 107 20.83 -1.05 11.19
CA GLN A 107 21.09 -2.36 11.81
C GLN A 107 19.92 -2.86 12.66
N ASP A 108 18.69 -2.31 12.48
CA ASP A 108 17.49 -2.77 13.20
C ASP A 108 17.30 -4.29 13.00
N GLU A 109 17.59 -5.05 14.05
CA GLU A 109 17.53 -6.52 14.02
C GLU A 109 16.11 -7.03 13.75
N PHE A 110 15.08 -6.31 14.22
CA PHE A 110 13.70 -6.67 13.94
C PHE A 110 13.37 -6.49 12.43
N GLY A 111 13.81 -5.39 11.83
CA GLY A 111 13.63 -5.14 10.40
C GLY A 111 14.33 -6.20 9.55
N HIS A 112 15.58 -6.52 9.86
CA HIS A 112 16.34 -7.57 9.17
C HIS A 112 15.72 -8.96 9.32
N TRP A 113 15.31 -9.31 10.55
CA TRP A 113 14.61 -10.55 10.83
C TRP A 113 13.32 -10.65 9.98
N LEU A 114 12.54 -9.57 9.92
CA LEU A 114 11.29 -9.54 9.15
C LEU A 114 11.54 -9.77 7.65
N VAL A 115 12.56 -9.14 7.10
CA VAL A 115 12.95 -9.35 5.67
C VAL A 115 13.39 -10.79 5.45
N GLN A 116 14.21 -11.34 6.36
CA GLN A 116 14.63 -12.75 6.27
C GLN A 116 13.42 -13.68 6.25
N ARG A 117 12.49 -13.55 7.21
CA ARG A 117 11.28 -14.37 7.27
C ARG A 117 10.40 -14.24 6.05
N LEU A 118 10.26 -13.00 5.53
CA LEU A 118 9.55 -12.75 4.29
C LEU A 118 10.16 -13.54 3.11
N MET A 119 11.48 -13.57 3.00
CA MET A 119 12.17 -14.29 1.90
C MET A 119 12.09 -15.80 2.06
N GLU A 120 12.19 -16.31 3.29
CA GLU A 120 12.04 -17.74 3.60
C GLU A 120 10.61 -18.27 3.29
N GLN A 121 9.60 -17.42 3.49
CA GLN A 121 8.18 -17.73 3.25
C GLN A 121 7.68 -17.18 1.91
N ASN A 122 8.37 -17.47 0.82
CA ASN A 122 8.06 -16.93 -0.51
C ASN A 122 7.72 -18.02 -1.54
N PRO A 123 6.65 -18.82 -1.33
CA PRO A 123 6.31 -19.92 -2.22
C PRO A 123 5.91 -19.47 -3.63
N THR A 124 5.47 -18.22 -3.77
CA THR A 124 4.99 -17.67 -5.04
C THR A 124 6.06 -16.86 -5.79
N GLY A 125 7.21 -16.58 -5.18
CA GLY A 125 8.21 -15.66 -5.71
C GLY A 125 7.76 -14.19 -5.79
N ARG A 126 6.64 -13.83 -5.11
CA ARG A 126 6.04 -12.48 -5.22
C ARG A 126 6.38 -11.57 -4.06
N ASN A 127 7.01 -12.07 -3.03
CA ASN A 127 7.41 -11.28 -1.88
C ASN A 127 8.47 -10.25 -2.27
N LYS A 128 8.30 -9.02 -1.80
CA LYS A 128 9.19 -7.90 -2.14
C LYS A 128 9.42 -7.02 -0.92
N VAL A 129 10.45 -6.21 -0.99
CA VAL A 129 10.75 -5.18 0.02
C VAL A 129 10.75 -3.82 -0.65
N CYS A 130 9.90 -2.91 -0.19
CA CYS A 130 9.84 -1.55 -0.68
C CYS A 130 10.55 -0.63 0.30
N VAL A 131 11.52 0.15 -0.16
CA VAL A 131 12.35 1.02 0.69
C VAL A 131 12.38 2.45 0.17
N ALA A 132 12.44 3.40 1.09
CA ALA A 132 12.54 4.82 0.77
C ALA A 132 13.96 5.40 0.95
N SER A 133 14.97 4.56 1.22
CA SER A 133 16.39 4.94 1.40
C SER A 133 17.29 4.00 0.62
N ASP A 134 18.27 4.56 -0.09
CA ASP A 134 19.28 3.78 -0.85
C ASP A 134 20.22 3.05 0.13
N GLU A 135 20.53 3.66 1.27
CA GLU A 135 21.34 3.05 2.33
C GLU A 135 20.64 1.82 2.91
N LEU A 136 19.33 1.89 3.13
CA LEU A 136 18.55 0.73 3.58
C LEU A 136 18.52 -0.36 2.50
N ALA A 137 18.36 -0.01 1.23
CA ALA A 137 18.43 -0.96 0.13
C ALA A 137 19.78 -1.71 0.13
N ALA A 138 20.88 -0.99 0.32
CA ALA A 138 22.22 -1.57 0.42
C ALA A 138 22.36 -2.47 1.64
N ALA A 139 21.92 -2.04 2.81
CA ALA A 139 21.99 -2.83 4.06
C ALA A 139 21.17 -4.14 3.95
N ILE A 140 19.98 -4.09 3.35
CA ILE A 140 19.18 -5.29 3.11
C ILE A 140 19.90 -6.24 2.15
N ARG A 141 20.47 -5.74 1.05
CA ARG A 141 21.19 -6.59 0.07
C ARG A 141 22.43 -7.26 0.66
N GLN A 142 23.10 -6.63 1.61
CA GLN A 142 24.21 -7.25 2.31
C GLN A 142 23.82 -8.54 3.04
N ARG A 143 22.63 -8.57 3.65
CA ARG A 143 22.13 -9.74 4.38
C ARG A 143 21.26 -10.66 3.51
N GLN A 144 20.57 -10.10 2.53
CA GLN A 144 19.63 -10.79 1.63
C GLN A 144 19.87 -10.36 0.16
N PRO A 145 20.93 -10.86 -0.49
CA PRO A 145 21.35 -10.42 -1.82
C PRO A 145 20.28 -10.57 -2.91
N ASN A 146 19.44 -11.57 -2.78
CA ASN A 146 18.40 -11.90 -3.75
C ASN A 146 17.03 -11.28 -3.43
N ALA A 147 16.91 -10.44 -2.38
CA ALA A 147 15.65 -9.80 -2.05
C ALA A 147 15.22 -8.83 -3.17
N PRO A 148 14.02 -9.00 -3.76
CA PRO A 148 13.50 -8.07 -4.75
C PRO A 148 13.18 -6.74 -4.08
N ILE A 149 13.87 -5.67 -4.47
CA ILE A 149 13.73 -4.34 -3.84
C ILE A 149 12.98 -3.39 -4.76
N ILE A 150 11.97 -2.72 -4.18
CA ILE A 150 11.16 -1.67 -4.79
C ILE A 150 11.61 -0.31 -4.25
N CYS A 151 11.74 0.68 -5.12
CA CYS A 151 11.93 2.08 -4.72
C CYS A 151 10.61 2.70 -4.29
N HIS A 152 10.51 3.15 -3.04
CA HIS A 152 9.33 3.86 -2.53
C HIS A 152 9.31 5.32 -3.01
N ALA A 153 8.11 5.87 -3.27
CA ALA A 153 7.94 7.25 -3.72
C ALA A 153 8.53 8.30 -2.75
N ASN A 154 8.58 8.03 -1.44
CA ASN A 154 9.17 8.94 -0.45
C ASN A 154 10.66 9.20 -0.67
N ARG A 155 11.41 8.25 -1.22
CA ARG A 155 12.81 8.46 -1.63
C ARG A 155 12.92 9.60 -2.64
N LEU A 156 11.96 9.69 -3.56
CA LEU A 156 11.93 10.71 -4.61
C LEU A 156 11.56 12.10 -4.09
N VAL A 157 10.89 12.16 -2.95
CA VAL A 157 10.53 13.44 -2.30
C VAL A 157 11.74 14.10 -1.64
N LEU A 158 12.60 13.31 -1.00
CA LEU A 158 13.78 13.85 -0.30
C LEU A 158 14.95 14.09 -1.25
N GLY A 159 15.03 13.41 -2.39
CA GLY A 159 16.07 13.64 -3.40
C GLY A 159 16.09 15.10 -3.89
N SER A 160 17.28 15.60 -4.18
CA SER A 160 17.49 16.94 -4.76
C SER A 160 17.52 16.92 -6.29
N GLU A 161 17.60 15.72 -6.89
CA GLU A 161 17.74 15.56 -8.31
C GLU A 161 16.44 15.90 -9.06
N LYS A 162 16.61 16.49 -10.22
CA LYS A 162 15.46 16.74 -11.11
C LYS A 162 14.96 15.41 -11.66
N ARG A 163 13.69 15.11 -11.42
CA ARG A 163 13.06 13.90 -11.92
C ARG A 163 12.77 14.04 -13.42
N THR A 164 13.56 13.34 -14.21
CA THR A 164 13.50 13.25 -15.68
C THR A 164 13.37 11.76 -16.06
N PRO A 165 13.02 11.41 -17.29
CA PRO A 165 13.05 10.01 -17.73
C PRO A 165 14.40 9.34 -17.46
N SER A 166 15.53 10.02 -17.77
CA SER A 166 16.88 9.49 -17.51
C SER A 166 17.20 9.32 -16.02
N PHE A 167 16.61 10.12 -15.14
CA PHE A 167 16.72 9.90 -13.69
C PHE A 167 16.02 8.59 -13.28
N TYR A 168 14.82 8.33 -13.81
CA TYR A 168 14.12 7.09 -13.55
C TYR A 168 14.84 5.86 -14.12
N GLU A 169 15.43 5.96 -15.31
CA GLU A 169 16.24 4.90 -15.91
C GLU A 169 17.44 4.50 -15.03
N LYS A 170 18.10 5.46 -14.37
CA LYS A 170 19.17 5.15 -13.40
C LYS A 170 18.63 4.37 -12.19
N LEU A 171 17.41 4.64 -11.75
CA LEU A 171 16.81 3.87 -10.67
C LEU A 171 16.47 2.43 -11.09
N GLU A 172 16.21 2.18 -12.37
CA GLU A 172 15.97 0.84 -12.89
C GLU A 172 17.21 -0.06 -12.78
N GLU A 173 18.43 0.51 -12.71
CA GLU A 173 19.66 -0.24 -12.47
C GLU A 173 19.73 -0.77 -11.03
N ILE A 174 19.07 -0.07 -10.10
CA ILE A 174 19.14 -0.37 -8.67
C ILE A 174 17.90 -1.15 -8.19
N TYR A 175 16.74 -0.81 -8.70
CA TYR A 175 15.46 -1.29 -8.19
C TYR A 175 14.70 -2.12 -9.23
N GLN A 176 14.05 -3.19 -8.77
CA GLN A 176 13.22 -4.03 -9.64
C GLN A 176 11.94 -3.33 -10.10
N LEU A 177 11.35 -2.53 -9.21
CA LEU A 177 10.14 -1.76 -9.46
C LEU A 177 10.29 -0.39 -8.79
N ILE A 178 9.73 0.66 -9.36
CA ILE A 178 9.87 2.03 -8.89
C ILE A 178 8.47 2.63 -8.72
N MET A 179 8.15 3.09 -7.52
CA MET A 179 6.93 3.86 -7.30
C MET A 179 7.14 5.28 -7.83
N LEU A 180 6.34 5.68 -8.80
CA LEU A 180 6.38 7.04 -9.33
C LEU A 180 6.06 8.07 -8.25
N HIS A 181 6.75 9.21 -8.30
CA HIS A 181 6.36 10.33 -7.48
C HIS A 181 4.93 10.78 -7.85
N PRO A 182 4.05 11.14 -6.90
CA PRO A 182 2.64 11.45 -7.19
C PRO A 182 2.42 12.52 -8.26
N ARG A 183 3.30 13.54 -8.33
CA ARG A 183 3.25 14.55 -9.41
C ARG A 183 3.60 13.98 -10.77
N ASP A 184 4.56 13.07 -10.79
CA ASP A 184 5.10 12.52 -12.03
C ASP A 184 4.10 11.50 -12.62
N ALA A 185 3.36 10.81 -11.77
CA ALA A 185 2.25 9.93 -12.16
C ALA A 185 1.12 10.65 -12.90
N VAL A 186 1.00 11.98 -12.75
CA VAL A 186 0.00 12.81 -13.44
C VAL A 186 0.62 13.76 -14.46
N THR A 187 1.86 13.53 -14.84
CA THR A 187 2.60 14.36 -15.80
C THR A 187 2.84 13.57 -17.09
N PRO A 188 1.97 13.69 -18.11
CA PRO A 188 2.07 12.94 -19.36
C PRO A 188 3.43 13.08 -20.04
N SER A 189 3.99 14.31 -20.07
CA SER A 189 5.31 14.59 -20.67
C SER A 189 6.46 13.83 -20.01
N LEU A 190 6.25 13.23 -18.84
CA LEU A 190 7.24 12.39 -18.18
C LEU A 190 6.94 10.90 -18.40
N TYR A 191 5.76 10.43 -17.96
CA TYR A 191 5.51 8.98 -17.93
C TYR A 191 5.38 8.36 -19.33
N THR A 192 5.03 9.13 -20.37
CA THR A 192 5.02 8.65 -21.76
C THR A 192 6.44 8.44 -22.34
N GLN A 193 7.47 8.97 -21.69
CA GLN A 193 8.87 8.86 -22.11
C GLN A 193 9.64 7.80 -21.31
N LEU A 194 9.00 7.12 -20.36
CA LEU A 194 9.64 6.04 -19.60
C LEU A 194 9.89 4.83 -20.52
N ARG A 195 11.10 4.32 -20.50
CA ARG A 195 11.56 3.24 -21.39
C ARG A 195 10.90 1.90 -21.06
N HIS A 196 10.72 1.62 -19.76
CA HIS A 196 10.19 0.37 -19.24
C HIS A 196 8.99 0.65 -18.33
N PRO A 197 7.83 1.11 -18.87
CA PRO A 197 6.68 1.53 -18.06
C PRO A 197 6.12 0.42 -17.17
N GLU A 198 6.32 -0.85 -17.52
CA GLU A 198 5.95 -2.02 -16.71
C GLU A 198 6.77 -2.15 -15.41
N ARG A 199 7.89 -1.43 -15.31
CA ARG A 199 8.74 -1.37 -14.10
C ARG A 199 8.34 -0.24 -13.16
N TYR A 200 7.19 0.38 -13.38
CA TYR A 200 6.73 1.46 -12.51
C TYR A 200 5.40 1.10 -11.84
N ALA A 201 5.30 1.53 -10.59
CA ALA A 201 4.09 1.42 -9.79
C ALA A 201 3.54 2.80 -9.46
N VAL A 202 2.23 2.89 -9.28
CA VAL A 202 1.58 4.14 -8.90
C VAL A 202 0.69 3.92 -7.68
N VAL A 203 0.72 4.89 -6.77
CA VAL A 203 -0.18 4.93 -5.62
C VAL A 203 -1.47 5.62 -6.06
N LEU A 204 -2.60 4.95 -5.85
CA LEU A 204 -3.89 5.47 -6.27
C LEU A 204 -4.48 6.47 -5.29
N ASN A 205 -4.25 6.28 -4.00
CA ASN A 205 -4.87 7.01 -2.89
C ASN A 205 -3.84 7.73 -2.02
N ASP A 206 -2.95 8.51 -2.62
CA ASP A 206 -1.98 9.29 -1.85
C ASP A 206 -2.72 10.34 -0.98
N PRO A 207 -2.53 10.31 0.36
CA PRO A 207 -3.22 11.22 1.26
C PRO A 207 -2.74 12.67 1.15
N THR A 208 -1.58 12.86 0.54
CA THR A 208 -0.96 14.18 0.44
C THR A 208 -1.43 14.86 -0.84
N PRO A 209 -1.91 16.11 -0.78
CA PRO A 209 -2.23 16.85 -1.99
C PRO A 209 -1.07 16.85 -2.98
N ARG A 210 -1.35 16.70 -4.27
CA ARG A 210 -0.33 16.59 -5.32
C ARG A 210 0.68 17.72 -5.30
N ASN A 211 0.20 18.93 -5.02
CA ASN A 211 0.99 20.15 -4.97
C ASN A 211 1.33 20.59 -3.54
N TYR A 212 1.35 19.63 -2.60
CA TYR A 212 1.68 19.96 -1.23
C TYR A 212 3.15 20.40 -1.11
N PRO A 213 3.41 21.69 -0.86
CA PRO A 213 4.76 22.25 -0.91
C PRO A 213 5.65 21.71 0.22
N SER A 214 5.05 21.40 1.35
CA SER A 214 5.75 20.94 2.56
C SER A 214 5.86 19.41 2.68
N ARG A 215 5.67 18.65 1.59
CA ARG A 215 5.80 17.17 1.64
C ARG A 215 7.16 16.74 2.17
N ARG A 216 8.24 17.40 1.73
CA ARG A 216 9.59 17.13 2.23
C ARG A 216 9.71 17.39 3.73
N GLU A 217 9.17 18.52 4.18
CA GLU A 217 9.17 18.89 5.60
C GLU A 217 8.37 17.89 6.45
N LEU A 218 7.19 17.48 5.96
CA LEU A 218 6.38 16.48 6.62
C LEU A 218 7.13 15.14 6.77
N LEU A 219 7.73 14.63 5.70
CA LEU A 219 8.50 13.37 5.77
C LEU A 219 9.71 13.49 6.71
N THR A 220 10.40 14.63 6.69
CA THR A 220 11.51 14.91 7.59
C THR A 220 11.03 14.93 9.05
N LEU A 221 9.89 15.59 9.31
CA LEU A 221 9.29 15.64 10.65
C LEU A 221 8.91 14.24 11.15
N LEU A 222 8.23 13.45 10.31
CA LEU A 222 7.82 12.08 10.64
C LEU A 222 9.03 11.18 10.92
N SER A 223 10.10 11.31 10.13
CA SER A 223 11.35 10.57 10.37
C SER A 223 12.01 10.96 11.72
N ARG A 224 11.96 12.25 12.10
CA ARG A 224 12.42 12.72 13.40
C ARG A 224 11.54 12.18 14.53
N MET A 225 10.23 12.22 14.38
CA MET A 225 9.29 11.65 15.36
C MET A 225 9.52 10.14 15.55
N ARG A 226 9.92 9.43 14.52
CA ARG A 226 10.24 8.00 14.63
C ARG A 226 11.46 7.75 15.53
N ARG A 227 12.44 8.65 15.48
CA ARG A 227 13.65 8.60 16.35
C ARG A 227 13.37 9.06 17.78
N ALA A 228 12.46 10.00 17.95
CA ALA A 228 12.11 10.57 19.27
C ALA A 228 10.58 10.60 19.46
N PRO A 229 9.94 9.45 19.65
CA PRO A 229 8.47 9.36 19.71
C PRO A 229 7.86 10.03 20.95
N TRP A 230 8.69 10.27 21.99
CA TRP A 230 8.33 10.98 23.22
C TRP A 230 8.40 12.51 23.10
N ASP A 231 8.99 13.04 22.01
CA ASP A 231 9.15 14.49 21.84
C ASP A 231 7.79 15.13 21.49
N TYR A 232 7.22 15.79 22.49
CA TYR A 232 5.93 16.46 22.39
C TYR A 232 5.93 17.59 21.37
N THR A 233 7.05 18.30 21.20
CA THR A 233 7.16 19.42 20.25
C THR A 233 7.04 18.95 18.81
N LEU A 234 7.59 17.78 18.49
CA LEU A 234 7.44 17.16 17.17
C LEU A 234 5.99 16.72 16.90
N ARG A 235 5.30 16.21 17.94
CA ARG A 235 3.86 15.86 17.81
C ARG A 235 3.01 17.09 17.54
N GLN A 236 3.20 18.17 18.28
CA GLN A 236 2.50 19.43 18.05
C GLN A 236 2.80 20.00 16.64
N ALA A 237 4.06 19.93 16.19
CA ALA A 237 4.43 20.36 14.84
C ALA A 237 3.68 19.55 13.77
N ARG A 238 3.57 18.23 13.93
CA ARG A 238 2.79 17.37 13.03
C ARG A 238 1.32 17.78 13.01
N GLU A 239 0.69 17.92 14.16
CA GLU A 239 -0.71 18.33 14.28
C GLU A 239 -0.95 19.69 13.62
N GLY A 240 -0.04 20.64 13.83
CA GLY A 240 -0.09 21.94 13.16
C GLY A 240 0.04 21.85 11.65
N MET A 241 0.88 20.98 11.12
CA MET A 241 1.01 20.76 9.68
C MET A 241 -0.23 20.07 9.10
N THR A 242 -0.74 19.06 9.76
CA THR A 242 -1.90 18.28 9.27
C THR A 242 -3.20 19.08 9.33
N SER A 243 -3.40 19.89 10.37
CA SER A 243 -4.60 20.71 10.53
C SER A 243 -4.65 21.90 9.55
N ARG A 244 -3.51 22.54 9.28
CA ARG A 244 -3.43 23.72 8.38
C ARG A 244 -3.61 23.38 6.91
N THR A 245 -3.35 22.15 6.51
CA THR A 245 -3.19 21.80 5.11
C THR A 245 -4.35 20.99 4.55
N GLY A 246 -5.34 20.65 5.38
CA GLY A 246 -6.44 19.80 4.93
C GLY A 246 -5.96 18.44 4.38
N LEU A 247 -4.81 17.95 4.89
CA LEU A 247 -4.15 16.72 4.45
C LEU A 247 -5.10 15.51 4.38
N TYR A 248 -6.22 15.59 5.09
CA TYR A 248 -7.21 14.51 5.16
C TYR A 248 -8.52 14.86 4.44
N ALA A 249 -8.60 16.04 3.79
CA ALA A 249 -9.77 16.35 3.00
C ALA A 249 -9.70 15.58 1.68
N MET A 250 -10.64 14.68 1.45
CA MET A 250 -10.71 13.87 0.22
C MET A 250 -10.68 14.73 -1.06
N GLU A 251 -11.23 15.93 -1.00
CA GLU A 251 -11.26 16.90 -2.10
C GLU A 251 -9.87 17.39 -2.54
N ASN A 252 -8.88 17.36 -1.65
CA ASN A 252 -7.51 17.80 -1.92
C ASN A 252 -6.52 16.64 -2.00
N SER A 253 -6.99 15.40 -1.96
CA SER A 253 -6.11 14.23 -1.95
C SER A 253 -5.33 14.08 -3.26
N GLY A 254 -4.17 13.45 -3.18
CA GLY A 254 -3.37 13.05 -4.34
C GLY A 254 -3.96 11.86 -5.11
N ASN A 255 -5.23 11.52 -4.88
CA ASN A 255 -5.89 10.40 -5.53
C ASN A 255 -5.82 10.52 -7.05
N LEU A 256 -5.47 9.42 -7.71
CA LEU A 256 -5.51 9.34 -9.16
C LEU A 256 -6.97 9.18 -9.61
N THR A 257 -7.36 10.07 -10.51
CA THR A 257 -8.64 9.91 -11.20
C THR A 257 -8.57 8.67 -12.09
N MET A 258 -9.73 8.17 -12.45
CA MET A 258 -9.88 7.11 -13.40
C MET A 258 -9.19 7.35 -14.74
N GLN A 259 -9.39 8.54 -15.28
CA GLN A 259 -8.78 8.92 -16.54
C GLN A 259 -7.25 8.88 -16.48
N GLU A 260 -6.67 9.31 -15.36
CA GLU A 260 -5.22 9.22 -15.12
C GLU A 260 -4.75 7.76 -14.99
N GLN A 261 -5.52 6.90 -14.31
CA GLN A 261 -5.21 5.47 -14.22
C GLN A 261 -5.22 4.81 -15.60
N GLN A 262 -6.23 5.10 -16.42
CA GLN A 262 -6.33 4.59 -17.78
C GLN A 262 -5.19 5.08 -18.66
N ALA A 263 -4.81 6.36 -18.55
CA ALA A 263 -3.70 6.94 -19.30
C ALA A 263 -2.36 6.27 -18.93
N LEU A 264 -2.10 6.06 -17.65
CA LEU A 264 -0.91 5.34 -17.17
C LEU A 264 -0.91 3.88 -17.66
N TYR A 265 -2.03 3.21 -17.58
CA TYR A 265 -2.17 1.84 -18.07
C TYR A 265 -1.95 1.74 -19.60
N ALA A 266 -2.51 2.67 -20.36
CA ALA A 266 -2.30 2.75 -21.80
C ALA A 266 -0.82 2.96 -22.18
N CYS A 267 -0.06 3.68 -21.35
CA CYS A 267 1.38 3.85 -21.51
C CYS A 267 2.21 2.63 -21.09
N GLY A 268 1.60 1.59 -20.51
CA GLY A 268 2.30 0.36 -20.13
C GLY A 268 2.52 0.19 -18.64
N VAL A 269 2.14 1.12 -17.78
CA VAL A 269 2.17 0.92 -16.32
C VAL A 269 1.20 -0.22 -15.94
N ARG A 270 1.66 -1.14 -15.10
CA ARG A 270 0.87 -2.32 -14.71
C ARG A 270 0.67 -2.48 -13.21
N HIS A 271 1.43 -1.79 -12.38
CA HIS A 271 1.39 -1.93 -10.93
C HIS A 271 0.63 -0.76 -10.30
N PHE A 272 -0.49 -1.07 -9.64
CA PHE A 272 -1.35 -0.11 -8.96
C PHE A 272 -1.44 -0.45 -7.48
N ILE A 273 -1.23 0.56 -6.62
CA ILE A 273 -1.13 0.38 -5.18
C ILE A 273 -2.24 1.17 -4.50
N VAL A 274 -3.05 0.47 -3.71
CA VAL A 274 -3.99 1.05 -2.75
C VAL A 274 -3.33 0.97 -1.37
N GLN A 275 -2.97 2.11 -0.81
CA GLN A 275 -2.32 2.16 0.50
C GLN A 275 -3.34 2.33 1.63
N ASP A 276 -2.99 1.87 2.83
CA ASP A 276 -3.83 1.91 4.03
C ASP A 276 -3.77 3.23 4.82
N PHE A 277 -3.37 4.32 4.19
CA PHE A 277 -3.17 5.62 4.84
C PHE A 277 -4.45 6.24 5.41
N HIS A 278 -5.56 6.07 4.70
CA HIS A 278 -6.83 6.71 5.03
C HIS A 278 -7.72 5.88 5.93
N PHE A 279 -7.36 4.64 6.17
CA PHE A 279 -8.28 3.71 6.81
C PHE A 279 -8.32 3.94 8.31
N ARG A 280 -9.34 4.64 8.75
CA ARG A 280 -9.70 4.71 10.17
C ARG A 280 -10.39 3.43 10.64
N SER A 281 -10.97 2.66 9.72
CA SER A 281 -11.62 1.39 9.99
C SER A 281 -11.49 0.44 8.81
N GLU A 282 -11.72 -0.84 9.07
CA GLU A 282 -11.77 -1.88 8.05
C GLU A 282 -12.83 -1.63 6.97
N ILE A 283 -13.94 -0.99 7.36
CA ILE A 283 -15.01 -0.60 6.43
C ILE A 283 -14.48 0.42 5.43
N THR A 284 -13.71 1.40 5.88
CA THR A 284 -13.09 2.40 5.00
C THR A 284 -12.11 1.72 4.04
N LEU A 285 -11.30 0.73 4.51
CA LEU A 285 -10.44 -0.06 3.64
C LEU A 285 -11.22 -0.73 2.51
N LEU A 286 -12.33 -1.36 2.83
CA LEU A 286 -13.19 -2.03 1.85
C LEU A 286 -13.73 -1.03 0.83
N TRP A 287 -14.29 0.08 1.29
CA TRP A 287 -14.85 1.12 0.42
C TRP A 287 -13.81 1.72 -0.51
N ASP A 288 -12.66 2.13 0.02
CA ASP A 288 -11.61 2.74 -0.78
C ASP A 288 -11.02 1.74 -1.77
N THR A 289 -10.82 0.48 -1.34
CA THR A 289 -10.34 -0.57 -2.24
C THR A 289 -11.31 -0.78 -3.40
N PHE A 290 -12.59 -0.95 -3.13
CA PHE A 290 -13.58 -1.14 -4.19
C PHE A 290 -13.77 0.12 -5.03
N TYR A 291 -13.81 1.27 -4.42
CA TYR A 291 -13.93 2.54 -5.13
C TYR A 291 -12.75 2.72 -6.10
N LEU A 292 -11.53 2.51 -5.64
CA LEU A 292 -10.33 2.69 -6.45
C LEU A 292 -10.14 1.58 -7.49
N LEU A 293 -10.54 0.35 -7.19
CA LEU A 293 -10.47 -0.76 -8.15
C LEU A 293 -11.55 -0.69 -9.23
N LEU A 294 -12.70 -0.08 -8.94
CA LEU A 294 -13.89 -0.13 -9.78
C LEU A 294 -14.38 1.23 -10.26
N SER A 295 -13.90 2.35 -9.70
CA SER A 295 -14.41 3.69 -10.00
C SER A 295 -13.98 4.23 -11.37
N THR A 296 -13.96 3.35 -12.32
CA THR A 296 -13.47 3.63 -13.64
C THR A 296 -14.42 4.42 -14.50
N GLN A 297 -15.71 4.41 -14.15
CA GLN A 297 -16.74 5.18 -14.86
C GLN A 297 -17.86 5.58 -13.90
N PRO A 298 -18.56 6.69 -14.12
CA PRO A 298 -19.69 7.11 -13.28
C PRO A 298 -20.76 6.05 -13.10
N GLU A 299 -20.97 5.23 -14.12
CA GLU A 299 -21.87 4.06 -14.14
C GLU A 299 -21.46 2.99 -13.11
N TYR A 300 -20.21 2.97 -12.69
CA TYR A 300 -19.67 1.98 -11.75
C TYR A 300 -19.72 2.41 -10.29
N SER A 301 -20.01 3.66 -9.97
CA SER A 301 -20.15 4.08 -8.57
C SER A 301 -21.22 3.26 -7.84
N ASN A 302 -22.36 3.01 -8.50
CA ASN A 302 -23.41 2.15 -7.97
C ASN A 302 -22.97 0.67 -7.86
N LYS A 303 -22.13 0.21 -8.76
CA LYS A 303 -21.61 -1.16 -8.76
C LYS A 303 -20.51 -1.35 -7.71
N ALA A 304 -19.66 -0.34 -7.47
CA ALA A 304 -18.72 -0.33 -6.36
C ALA A 304 -19.45 -0.39 -5.02
N ALA A 305 -20.56 0.36 -4.87
CA ALA A 305 -21.41 0.31 -3.69
C ALA A 305 -22.04 -1.07 -3.49
N LEU A 306 -22.52 -1.70 -4.57
CA LEU A 306 -23.09 -3.06 -4.53
C LEU A 306 -22.02 -4.09 -4.15
N LEU A 307 -20.82 -4.01 -4.72
CA LEU A 307 -19.71 -4.90 -4.38
C LEU A 307 -19.25 -4.72 -2.93
N ALA A 308 -19.10 -3.48 -2.47
CA ALA A 308 -18.77 -3.21 -1.08
C ALA A 308 -19.84 -3.75 -0.14
N SER A 309 -21.11 -3.59 -0.47
CA SER A 309 -22.24 -4.15 0.30
C SER A 309 -22.23 -5.68 0.30
N ALA A 310 -21.96 -6.31 -0.84
CA ALA A 310 -21.83 -7.76 -0.95
C ALA A 310 -20.60 -8.29 -0.18
N ALA A 311 -19.48 -7.59 -0.23
CA ALA A 311 -18.29 -7.94 0.55
C ALA A 311 -18.54 -7.82 2.04
N LEU A 312 -19.21 -6.76 2.50
CA LEU A 312 -19.62 -6.60 3.89
C LEU A 312 -20.57 -7.70 4.35
N ALA A 313 -21.53 -8.08 3.51
CA ALA A 313 -22.43 -9.20 3.81
C ALA A 313 -21.65 -10.53 3.93
N HIS A 314 -20.71 -10.79 3.03
CA HIS A 314 -19.84 -11.97 3.07
C HIS A 314 -18.96 -12.01 4.33
N ILE A 315 -18.39 -10.85 4.70
CA ILE A 315 -17.60 -10.70 5.92
C ILE A 315 -18.47 -10.97 7.15
N ARG A 316 -19.66 -10.42 7.23
CA ARG A 316 -20.60 -10.68 8.34
C ARG A 316 -20.98 -12.16 8.43
N GLU A 317 -21.33 -12.78 7.31
CA GLU A 317 -21.66 -14.20 7.26
C GLU A 317 -20.48 -15.08 7.72
N ALA A 318 -19.26 -14.73 7.31
CA ALA A 318 -18.05 -15.43 7.76
C ALA A 318 -17.80 -15.24 9.27
N GLN A 319 -18.17 -14.09 9.84
CA GLN A 319 -18.08 -13.80 11.27
C GLN A 319 -19.08 -14.59 12.09
N ASP A 320 -20.32 -14.68 11.62
CA ASP A 320 -21.39 -15.43 12.31
C ASP A 320 -21.06 -16.93 12.40
N ARG A 321 -20.15 -17.41 11.54
CA ARG A 321 -19.65 -18.81 11.56
C ARG A 321 -18.46 -19.03 12.50
N LEU A 322 -17.87 -17.96 13.05
CA LEU A 322 -16.79 -18.09 14.03
C LEU A 322 -17.36 -18.38 15.42
N PRO A 323 -16.65 -19.18 16.25
CA PRO A 323 -17.07 -19.45 17.62
C PRO A 323 -17.35 -18.14 18.37
N SER A 324 -18.49 -18.11 19.07
CA SER A 324 -18.96 -16.99 19.86
C SER A 324 -17.86 -16.42 20.76
N GLY A 325 -17.48 -15.17 20.53
CA GLY A 325 -16.44 -14.45 21.29
C GLY A 325 -15.49 -13.60 20.46
N LEU A 326 -15.42 -13.81 19.15
CA LEU A 326 -14.65 -12.97 18.23
C LEU A 326 -15.56 -12.02 17.48
N ASN A 327 -15.92 -10.90 18.11
CA ASN A 327 -16.62 -9.83 17.41
C ASN A 327 -15.60 -9.04 16.57
N LEU A 328 -15.56 -9.31 15.27
CA LEU A 328 -14.67 -8.63 14.32
C LEU A 328 -15.04 -7.13 14.13
N PHE A 329 -16.18 -6.69 14.68
CA PHE A 329 -16.65 -5.31 14.64
C PHE A 329 -16.67 -4.64 16.01
N GLN A 330 -16.00 -5.18 17.02
CA GLN A 330 -15.72 -4.37 18.20
C GLN A 330 -14.80 -3.22 17.77
N PHE A 331 -15.45 -2.11 17.45
CA PHE A 331 -14.82 -0.82 17.42
C PHE A 331 -14.32 -0.59 18.85
N THR A 332 -13.03 -0.69 19.08
CA THR A 332 -12.43 -0.01 20.19
C THR A 332 -12.53 1.48 19.85
N GLU A 333 -13.58 2.15 20.35
CA GLU A 333 -13.55 3.57 20.59
C GLU A 333 -12.50 3.78 21.69
N ASP A 334 -11.26 4.06 21.26
CA ASP A 334 -10.20 4.67 22.07
C ASP A 334 -9.42 5.66 21.19
#